data_fde09951666d6a86f180f6568db108ce
#
_entry.id   fde09951666d6a86f180f6568db108ce
#
_cell.length_a   1.000
_cell.length_b   1.000
_cell.length_c   1.000
_cell.angle_alpha   90.00
_cell.angle_beta   90.00
_cell.angle_gamma   90.00
#
_symmetry.space_group_name_H-M   'P 1'
#
loop_
_entity.id
_entity.type
_entity.pdbx_description
1 polymer ?
#
loop_
_entity_poly.entity_id
_entity_poly.type
_entity_poly.pdbx_seq_one_letter_code
_entity_poly.pdbx_strand_id
1 'polypeptide(L)'
;MKKLLILSLFFSSLSACKKKEATLNHSRIGTWKLIEVLADPGDGSGTFQPVVSNKTITFDNQLKVTSNGILCDMSIASNAGSAGKYVIADSTIIPFDCPSSTLVTTKYGDTLVLRYSCFEACRAKYMKE
;
A
#
# COMPACT_ATOMS: atom_id res chain seq x y z
N MET A 1 52.76 42.11 -33.45
CA MET A 1 51.80 42.19 -32.32
C MET A 1 50.72 41.14 -32.55
N LYS A 2 50.86 40.00 -31.91
CA LYS A 2 49.91 38.87 -32.03
C LYS A 2 48.84 39.02 -30.93
N LYS A 3 47.61 39.27 -31.31
CA LYS A 3 46.45 39.26 -30.36
C LYS A 3 45.99 37.84 -30.17
N LEU A 4 46.16 37.29 -28.97
CA LEU A 4 45.64 36.00 -28.57
C LEU A 4 44.18 36.17 -28.16
N LEU A 5 43.25 35.60 -28.95
CA LEU A 5 41.83 35.47 -28.60
C LEU A 5 41.65 34.21 -27.74
N ILE A 6 41.37 34.41 -26.45
CA ILE A 6 41.01 33.34 -25.52
C ILE A 6 39.49 33.12 -25.67
N LEU A 7 39.15 32.01 -26.31
CA LEU A 7 37.75 31.56 -26.43
C LEU A 7 37.42 30.76 -25.17
N SER A 8 36.72 31.41 -24.24
CA SER A 8 36.20 30.78 -23.01
C SER A 8 35.01 29.91 -23.37
N LEU A 9 35.15 28.57 -23.35
CA LEU A 9 34.04 27.63 -23.43
C LEU A 9 33.36 27.56 -22.08
N PHE A 10 32.18 28.21 -21.97
CA PHE A 10 31.26 28.00 -20.85
C PHE A 10 30.61 26.61 -20.99
N PHE A 11 31.10 25.65 -20.23
CA PHE A 11 30.46 24.32 -20.09
C PHE A 11 29.29 24.48 -19.13
N SER A 12 28.08 24.68 -19.66
CA SER A 12 26.84 24.65 -18.88
C SER A 12 26.50 23.21 -18.53
N SER A 13 26.87 22.78 -17.32
CA SER A 13 26.44 21.50 -16.75
C SER A 13 24.93 21.55 -16.43
N LEU A 14 24.13 21.03 -17.34
CA LEU A 14 22.71 20.72 -17.09
C LEU A 14 22.63 19.60 -16.06
N SER A 15 22.49 19.96 -14.79
CA SER A 15 22.11 19.04 -13.72
C SER A 15 20.67 18.60 -13.97
N ALA A 16 20.48 17.51 -14.72
CA ALA A 16 19.20 16.83 -14.84
C ALA A 16 18.84 16.24 -13.48
N CYS A 17 18.03 16.94 -12.70
CA CYS A 17 17.32 16.37 -11.57
C CYS A 17 16.45 15.22 -12.09
N LYS A 18 16.91 13.98 -11.98
CA LYS A 18 16.08 12.79 -12.14
C LYS A 18 15.07 12.80 -10.99
N LYS A 19 13.81 13.22 -11.27
CA LYS A 19 12.68 12.95 -10.41
C LYS A 19 12.67 11.44 -10.16
N LYS A 20 12.94 11.02 -8.93
CA LYS A 20 12.69 9.62 -8.53
C LYS A 20 11.19 9.40 -8.66
N GLU A 21 10.76 8.73 -9.73
CA GLU A 21 9.41 8.18 -9.77
C GLU A 21 9.27 7.26 -8.56
N ALA A 22 8.23 7.52 -7.75
CA ALA A 22 7.89 6.67 -6.63
C ALA A 22 7.40 5.33 -7.20
N THR A 23 8.33 4.38 -7.37
CA THR A 23 8.00 3.02 -7.80
C THR A 23 7.43 2.26 -6.61
N LEU A 24 6.35 1.50 -6.86
CA LEU A 24 5.84 0.56 -5.87
C LEU A 24 7.00 -0.31 -5.39
N ASN A 25 7.20 -0.35 -4.08
CA ASN A 25 8.19 -1.26 -3.51
C ASN A 25 7.79 -2.69 -3.90
N HIS A 26 8.59 -3.35 -4.73
CA HIS A 26 8.37 -4.73 -5.21
C HIS A 26 8.02 -5.70 -4.08
N SER A 27 8.39 -5.38 -2.84
CA SER A 27 8.08 -6.18 -1.67
C SER A 27 6.57 -6.33 -1.36
N ARG A 28 5.70 -5.43 -1.87
CA ARG A 28 4.24 -5.52 -1.70
C ARG A 28 3.55 -6.26 -2.82
N ILE A 29 4.14 -6.30 -4.03
CA ILE A 29 3.56 -6.99 -5.18
C ILE A 29 3.38 -8.46 -4.85
N GLY A 30 2.23 -9.03 -5.23
CA GLY A 30 1.84 -10.41 -5.01
C GLY A 30 0.58 -10.54 -4.18
N THR A 31 0.27 -11.78 -3.82
CA THR A 31 -0.94 -12.17 -3.10
C THR A 31 -0.65 -12.36 -1.62
N TRP A 32 -1.60 -11.91 -0.82
CA TRP A 32 -1.55 -11.91 0.64
C TRP A 32 -2.83 -12.53 1.19
N LYS A 33 -2.72 -13.52 2.05
CA LYS A 33 -3.84 -14.24 2.66
C LYS A 33 -4.15 -13.72 4.04
N LEU A 34 -5.44 -13.50 4.35
CA LEU A 34 -5.91 -13.08 5.67
C LEU A 34 -5.65 -14.20 6.70
N ILE A 35 -5.00 -13.85 7.81
CA ILE A 35 -4.65 -14.78 8.89
C ILE A 35 -5.19 -14.39 10.26
N GLU A 36 -5.31 -13.09 10.55
CA GLU A 36 -5.78 -12.59 11.84
C GLU A 36 -6.58 -11.30 11.67
N VAL A 37 -7.50 -11.05 12.59
CA VAL A 37 -8.20 -9.78 12.72
C VAL A 37 -8.11 -9.25 14.14
N LEU A 38 -8.15 -7.91 14.29
CA LEU A 38 -8.23 -7.23 15.55
C LEU A 38 -9.44 -6.29 15.50
N ALA A 39 -10.39 -6.48 16.42
CA ALA A 39 -11.47 -5.56 16.71
C ALA A 39 -11.39 -5.19 18.19
N ASP A 40 -11.14 -3.91 18.48
CA ASP A 40 -11.07 -3.42 19.86
C ASP A 40 -12.49 -3.18 20.40
N PRO A 41 -12.83 -3.64 21.61
CA PRO A 41 -14.16 -3.39 22.20
C PRO A 41 -14.36 -1.95 22.74
N GLY A 42 -13.35 -1.08 22.61
CA GLY A 42 -13.43 0.33 23.04
C GLY A 42 -12.64 0.66 24.30
N ASP A 43 -11.89 -0.29 24.83
CA ASP A 43 -11.07 -0.12 26.05
C ASP A 43 -9.56 -0.28 25.81
N GLY A 44 -9.13 -0.45 24.55
CA GLY A 44 -7.74 -0.65 24.19
C GLY A 44 -7.22 -2.07 24.43
N SER A 45 -8.08 -3.01 24.83
CA SER A 45 -7.69 -4.41 25.12
C SER A 45 -7.65 -5.30 23.88
N GLY A 46 -8.06 -4.79 22.71
CA GLY A 46 -8.12 -5.57 21.48
C GLY A 46 -6.77 -6.15 21.08
N THR A 47 -6.76 -7.45 20.78
CA THR A 47 -5.60 -8.17 20.26
C THR A 47 -5.93 -8.88 18.95
N PHE A 48 -4.93 -9.19 18.16
CA PHE A 48 -5.12 -10.00 16.96
C PHE A 48 -5.59 -11.40 17.32
N GLN A 49 -6.67 -11.83 16.66
CA GLN A 49 -7.23 -13.16 16.81
C GLN A 49 -7.11 -13.91 15.49
N PRO A 50 -6.64 -15.17 15.50
CA PRO A 50 -6.58 -16.02 14.31
C PRO A 50 -7.97 -16.20 13.69
N VAL A 51 -8.02 -16.20 12.35
CA VAL A 51 -9.25 -16.48 11.60
C VAL A 51 -9.03 -17.56 10.56
N VAL A 52 -10.05 -18.36 10.30
CA VAL A 52 -10.09 -19.29 9.17
C VAL A 52 -10.75 -18.56 8.01
N SER A 53 -9.95 -18.20 7.01
CA SER A 53 -10.43 -17.43 5.85
C SER A 53 -9.69 -17.80 4.59
N ASN A 54 -10.39 -17.76 3.46
CA ASN A 54 -9.80 -17.80 2.13
C ASN A 54 -9.69 -16.42 1.48
N LYS A 55 -9.93 -15.35 2.26
CA LYS A 55 -9.81 -13.97 1.75
C LYS A 55 -8.36 -13.66 1.44
N THR A 56 -8.15 -13.13 0.24
CA THR A 56 -6.85 -12.68 -0.24
C THR A 56 -6.93 -11.27 -0.78
N ILE A 57 -5.82 -10.57 -0.76
CA ILE A 57 -5.61 -9.32 -1.48
C ILE A 57 -4.37 -9.46 -2.35
N THR A 58 -4.42 -8.89 -3.56
CA THR A 58 -3.31 -8.93 -4.52
C THR A 58 -2.96 -7.52 -4.95
N PHE A 59 -1.69 -7.18 -4.86
CA PHE A 59 -1.12 -5.93 -5.39
C PHE A 59 -0.42 -6.24 -6.70
N ASP A 60 -0.75 -5.52 -7.75
CA ASP A 60 -0.05 -5.61 -9.03
C ASP A 60 0.99 -4.48 -9.20
N ASN A 61 1.73 -4.54 -10.30
CA ASN A 61 2.76 -3.55 -10.61
C ASN A 61 2.18 -2.21 -11.17
N GLN A 62 0.86 -2.12 -11.36
CA GLN A 62 0.15 -0.93 -11.84
C GLN A 62 -0.57 -0.19 -10.70
N LEU A 63 -0.22 -0.48 -9.44
CA LEU A 63 -0.85 0.11 -8.26
C LEU A 63 -2.33 -0.28 -8.09
N LYS A 64 -2.80 -1.31 -8.77
CA LYS A 64 -4.12 -1.87 -8.56
C LYS A 64 -4.08 -2.89 -7.43
N VAL A 65 -5.09 -2.85 -6.60
CA VAL A 65 -5.33 -3.83 -5.53
C VAL A 65 -6.63 -4.54 -5.83
N THR A 66 -6.61 -5.86 -5.78
CA THR A 66 -7.81 -6.70 -5.93
C THR A 66 -7.96 -7.61 -4.73
N SER A 67 -9.19 -7.99 -4.41
CA SER A 67 -9.51 -8.95 -3.36
C SER A 67 -10.61 -9.87 -3.83
N ASN A 68 -10.62 -11.10 -3.36
CA ASN A 68 -11.76 -12.00 -3.51
C ASN A 68 -12.83 -11.79 -2.43
N GLY A 69 -12.61 -10.84 -1.53
CA GLY A 69 -13.57 -10.38 -0.51
C GLY A 69 -13.71 -8.85 -0.52
N ILE A 70 -14.57 -8.32 0.33
CA ILE A 70 -14.83 -6.88 0.44
C ILE A 70 -13.61 -6.17 1.04
N LEU A 71 -13.13 -5.08 0.39
CA LEU A 71 -12.05 -4.23 0.91
C LEU A 71 -12.55 -3.16 1.89
N CYS A 72 -13.84 -2.83 1.87
CA CYS A 72 -14.41 -1.72 2.63
C CYS A 72 -14.50 -1.98 4.15
N ASP A 73 -14.43 -3.22 4.56
CA ASP A 73 -14.56 -3.64 5.95
C ASP A 73 -13.66 -4.85 6.28
N MET A 74 -13.64 -5.24 7.56
CA MET A 74 -12.88 -6.38 8.05
C MET A 74 -13.56 -7.74 7.84
N SER A 75 -14.59 -7.83 7.00
CA SER A 75 -15.22 -9.12 6.69
C SER A 75 -14.17 -10.15 6.29
N ILE A 76 -14.26 -11.35 6.85
CA ILE A 76 -13.38 -12.48 6.55
C ILE A 76 -13.87 -13.31 5.35
N ALA A 77 -15.05 -12.95 4.79
CA ALA A 77 -15.64 -13.65 3.66
C ALA A 77 -14.85 -13.42 2.36
N SER A 78 -14.81 -14.44 1.52
CA SER A 78 -14.10 -14.45 0.23
C SER A 78 -15.04 -14.72 -0.96
N ASN A 79 -16.29 -14.30 -0.86
CA ASN A 79 -17.35 -14.57 -1.83
C ASN A 79 -17.82 -13.33 -2.61
N ALA A 80 -17.20 -12.17 -2.41
CA ALA A 80 -17.57 -10.92 -3.05
C ALA A 80 -16.29 -10.15 -3.42
N GLY A 81 -15.83 -10.30 -4.66
CA GLY A 81 -14.63 -9.63 -5.14
C GLY A 81 -14.77 -8.11 -5.12
N SER A 82 -13.70 -7.42 -4.77
CA SER A 82 -13.59 -5.96 -4.78
C SER A 82 -12.22 -5.51 -5.28
N ALA A 83 -12.11 -4.22 -5.61
CA ALA A 83 -10.86 -3.65 -6.10
C ALA A 83 -10.64 -2.24 -5.55
N GLY A 84 -9.40 -1.79 -5.63
CA GLY A 84 -9.00 -0.45 -5.21
C GLY A 84 -7.69 -0.03 -5.88
N LYS A 85 -7.26 1.17 -5.52
CA LYS A 85 -5.99 1.76 -5.94
C LYS A 85 -5.07 1.89 -4.73
N TYR A 86 -3.80 1.53 -4.91
CA TYR A 86 -2.76 1.79 -3.92
C TYR A 86 -2.11 3.15 -4.15
N VAL A 87 -1.99 3.94 -3.09
CA VAL A 87 -1.31 5.25 -3.09
C VAL A 87 0.02 5.09 -2.33
N ILE A 88 1.13 5.19 -3.05
CA ILE A 88 2.48 4.94 -2.50
C ILE A 88 2.86 5.99 -1.45
N ALA A 89 2.50 7.26 -1.70
CA ALA A 89 2.96 8.40 -0.90
C ALA A 89 2.59 8.29 0.59
N ASP A 90 1.41 7.76 0.88
CA ASP A 90 0.88 7.59 2.24
C ASP A 90 0.60 6.13 2.63
N SER A 91 0.98 5.19 1.77
CA SER A 91 0.80 3.75 1.98
C SER A 91 -0.66 3.36 2.21
N THR A 92 -1.58 3.94 1.44
CA THR A 92 -3.03 3.69 1.56
C THR A 92 -3.59 2.91 0.38
N ILE A 93 -4.67 2.16 0.64
CA ILE A 93 -5.56 1.62 -0.38
C ILE A 93 -6.84 2.47 -0.38
N ILE A 94 -7.27 2.88 -1.56
CA ILE A 94 -8.57 3.52 -1.79
C ILE A 94 -9.45 2.50 -2.50
N PRO A 95 -10.40 1.85 -1.80
CA PRO A 95 -11.33 0.93 -2.44
C PRO A 95 -12.27 1.67 -3.39
N PHE A 96 -12.63 1.06 -4.53
CA PHE A 96 -13.50 1.71 -5.50
C PHE A 96 -14.96 1.74 -5.05
N ASP A 97 -15.39 0.75 -4.28
CA ASP A 97 -16.78 0.63 -3.78
C ASP A 97 -17.06 1.56 -2.58
N CYS A 98 -16.01 2.04 -1.89
CA CYS A 98 -16.12 2.93 -0.74
C CYS A 98 -14.93 3.92 -0.70
N PRO A 99 -14.83 4.86 -1.64
CA PRO A 99 -13.65 5.71 -1.82
C PRO A 99 -13.37 6.66 -0.64
N SER A 100 -14.34 6.89 0.24
CA SER A 100 -14.16 7.63 1.48
C SER A 100 -13.50 6.81 2.61
N SER A 101 -13.43 5.49 2.47
CA SER A 101 -12.87 4.56 3.46
C SER A 101 -11.46 4.15 3.05
N THR A 102 -10.46 4.99 3.30
CA THR A 102 -9.07 4.66 3.02
C THR A 102 -8.52 3.66 4.03
N LEU A 103 -7.76 2.67 3.53
CA LEU A 103 -7.09 1.67 4.36
C LEU A 103 -5.62 1.99 4.44
N VAL A 104 -5.08 2.20 5.63
CA VAL A 104 -3.64 2.39 5.82
C VAL A 104 -2.95 1.03 5.88
N THR A 105 -1.88 0.86 5.09
CA THR A 105 -1.13 -0.40 5.05
C THR A 105 0.21 -0.26 5.74
N THR A 106 0.57 -1.24 6.56
CA THR A 106 1.91 -1.36 7.13
C THR A 106 2.46 -2.76 6.85
N LYS A 107 3.69 -2.84 6.37
CA LYS A 107 4.35 -4.11 6.02
C LYS A 107 5.54 -4.39 6.93
N TYR A 108 5.61 -5.61 7.46
CA TYR A 108 6.72 -6.13 8.26
C TYR A 108 7.13 -7.51 7.72
N GLY A 109 8.26 -7.60 7.03
CA GLY A 109 8.67 -8.87 6.42
C GLY A 109 7.60 -9.42 5.47
N ASP A 110 7.14 -10.62 5.70
CA ASP A 110 6.08 -11.29 4.95
C ASP A 110 4.67 -11.05 5.54
N THR A 111 4.54 -10.10 6.45
CA THR A 111 3.26 -9.70 7.06
C THR A 111 2.83 -8.33 6.56
N LEU A 112 1.55 -8.18 6.23
CA LEU A 112 0.90 -6.94 5.87
C LEU A 112 -0.28 -6.69 6.81
N VAL A 113 -0.32 -5.52 7.43
CA VAL A 113 -1.43 -5.09 8.29
C VAL A 113 -2.20 -3.99 7.58
N LEU A 114 -3.52 -4.17 7.47
CA LEU A 114 -4.47 -3.15 7.04
C LEU A 114 -5.17 -2.58 8.25
N ARG A 115 -5.18 -1.25 8.34
CA ARG A 115 -5.95 -0.51 9.33
C ARG A 115 -7.14 0.15 8.66
N TYR A 116 -8.32 -0.13 9.16
CA TYR A 116 -9.59 0.43 8.71
C TYR A 116 -9.95 1.70 9.49
N SER A 117 -10.83 2.52 8.91
CA SER A 117 -11.37 3.71 9.59
C SER A 117 -12.54 3.30 10.48
N CYS A 118 -12.25 2.91 11.70
CA CYS A 118 -13.24 2.58 12.74
C CYS A 118 -13.11 3.56 13.89
N PHE A 119 -14.15 3.68 14.73
CA PHE A 119 -14.06 4.46 15.98
C PHE A 119 -13.01 3.86 16.93
N GLU A 120 -13.01 2.52 17.04
CA GLU A 120 -12.02 1.77 17.79
C GLU A 120 -11.02 1.11 16.86
N ALA A 121 -9.93 0.59 17.42
CA ALA A 121 -8.91 -0.05 16.60
C ALA A 121 -9.47 -1.27 15.88
N CYS A 122 -9.46 -1.24 14.55
CA CYS A 122 -9.83 -2.38 13.72
C CYS A 122 -8.78 -2.60 12.62
N ARG A 123 -8.21 -3.82 12.62
CA ARG A 123 -7.09 -4.18 11.76
C ARG A 123 -7.24 -5.60 11.23
N ALA A 124 -6.72 -5.83 10.05
CA ALA A 124 -6.58 -7.17 9.49
C ALA A 124 -5.12 -7.44 9.16
N LYS A 125 -4.66 -8.63 9.50
CA LYS A 125 -3.29 -9.07 9.25
C LYS A 125 -3.30 -10.14 8.16
N TYR A 126 -2.45 -9.95 7.19
CA TYR A 126 -2.26 -10.82 6.04
C TYR A 126 -0.83 -11.34 6.00
N MET A 127 -0.65 -12.54 5.49
CA MET A 127 0.65 -13.16 5.22
C MET A 127 0.83 -13.35 3.72
N LYS A 128 2.04 -13.13 3.23
CA LYS A 128 2.38 -13.32 1.81
C LYS A 128 2.29 -14.79 1.43
N GLU A 129 1.65 -15.08 0.31
CA GLU A 129 1.61 -16.41 -0.33
C GLU A 129 2.81 -16.63 -1.25
#